data_fa70a3109230fc31bff08b47433483fe
#
_entry.id   fa70a3109230fc31bff08b47433483fe
#
_cell.length_a   1.000
_cell.length_b   1.000
_cell.length_c   1.000
_cell.angle_alpha   90.00
_cell.angle_beta   90.00
_cell.angle_gamma   90.00
#
_symmetry.space_group_name_H-M   'P 1'
#
loop_
_entity.id
_entity.type
_entity.pdbx_description
1 polymer ?
#
loop_
_entity_poly.entity_id
_entity_poly.type
_entity_poly.pdbx_seq_one_letter_code
_entity_poly.pdbx_strand_id
1 'polypeptide(L)'
;SGELRLRYSEHGLAVHYYDFRFPIRIESYYRVLTYDLGRLRARLERAHPHFVKLLGVLYLLKYIPSGEQGHERYDQISFLKQMLWELWNDSPEVREFVEENIRIFNGEVGKPESFDLLDSLLDEQFFRLSYWKVGNEELNYRRFFTINSLISLRIEDAKVFDSTHELILKLVAEQKID
;
A
#
# COMPACT_ATOMS: atom_id res chain seq x y z
N SER A 1 -8.81 -18.10 -6.17
CA SER A 1 -7.67 -18.90 -6.68
C SER A 1 -6.49 -18.93 -5.70
N GLY A 2 -6.36 -17.98 -4.78
CA GLY A 2 -5.26 -17.90 -3.80
C GLY A 2 -3.92 -17.43 -4.40
N GLU A 3 -3.92 -16.91 -5.62
CA GLU A 3 -2.73 -16.37 -6.29
C GLU A 3 -2.40 -14.96 -5.79
N LEU A 4 -3.43 -14.15 -5.48
CA LEU A 4 -3.28 -12.86 -4.83
C LEU A 4 -3.12 -13.08 -3.33
N ARG A 5 -2.08 -12.49 -2.74
CA ARG A 5 -1.79 -12.64 -1.31
C ARG A 5 -1.38 -11.34 -0.66
N LEU A 6 -2.09 -10.94 0.38
CA LEU A 6 -1.68 -9.87 1.27
C LEU A 6 -0.44 -10.32 2.06
N ARG A 7 0.57 -9.46 2.15
CA ARG A 7 1.80 -9.68 2.92
C ARG A 7 2.21 -8.40 3.64
N TYR A 8 2.94 -8.55 4.73
CA TYR A 8 3.56 -7.46 5.47
C TYR A 8 5.09 -7.58 5.42
N SER A 9 5.76 -6.45 5.30
CA SER A 9 7.22 -6.33 5.29
C SER A 9 7.63 -4.96 5.83
N GLU A 10 8.93 -4.68 5.90
CA GLU A 10 9.49 -3.36 6.22
C GLU A 10 8.91 -2.22 5.34
N HIS A 11 8.47 -2.54 4.13
CA HIS A 11 7.84 -1.58 3.23
C HIS A 11 6.33 -1.42 3.46
N GLY A 12 5.77 -2.13 4.46
CA GLY A 12 4.35 -2.13 4.81
C GLY A 12 3.54 -3.23 4.13
N LEU A 13 2.20 -3.09 4.21
CA LEU A 13 1.26 -4.04 3.60
C LEU A 13 1.20 -3.89 2.08
N ALA A 14 1.23 -5.01 1.39
CA ALA A 14 1.09 -5.08 -0.06
C ALA A 14 0.41 -6.37 -0.50
N VAL A 15 -0.32 -6.32 -1.61
CA VAL A 15 -0.82 -7.50 -2.28
C VAL A 15 0.22 -7.98 -3.28
N HIS A 16 0.51 -9.27 -3.25
CA HIS A 16 1.46 -9.92 -4.14
C HIS A 16 0.73 -10.82 -5.13
N TYR A 17 1.19 -10.77 -6.37
CA TYR A 17 0.81 -11.69 -7.44
C TYR A 17 2.09 -12.18 -8.12
N TYR A 18 2.51 -13.37 -7.82
CA TYR A 18 3.86 -13.89 -8.16
C TYR A 18 4.95 -12.90 -7.71
N ASP A 19 5.77 -12.37 -8.61
CA ASP A 19 6.84 -11.41 -8.34
C ASP A 19 6.36 -9.95 -8.28
N PHE A 20 5.11 -9.69 -8.67
CA PHE A 20 4.55 -8.35 -8.63
C PHE A 20 4.10 -8.01 -7.21
N ARG A 21 4.41 -6.78 -6.78
CA ARG A 21 4.05 -6.22 -5.50
C ARG A 21 3.23 -4.95 -5.70
N PHE A 22 2.02 -4.94 -5.17
CA PHE A 22 1.08 -3.83 -5.21
C PHE A 22 0.88 -3.29 -3.79
N PRO A 23 1.54 -2.18 -3.40
CA PRO A 23 1.33 -1.56 -2.10
C PRO A 23 -0.13 -1.15 -1.95
N ILE A 24 -0.75 -1.48 -0.82
CA ILE A 24 -2.09 -1.00 -0.52
C ILE A 24 -2.04 0.41 0.08
N ARG A 25 -3.13 1.17 -0.10
CA ARG A 25 -3.25 2.50 0.49
C ARG A 25 -3.16 2.44 2.01
N ILE A 26 -2.58 3.47 2.60
CA ILE A 26 -2.33 3.51 4.04
C ILE A 26 -3.62 3.46 4.87
N GLU A 27 -4.70 4.04 4.37
CA GLU A 27 -6.00 4.04 5.03
C GLU A 27 -6.55 2.62 5.22
N SER A 28 -6.28 1.72 4.28
CA SER A 28 -6.71 0.32 4.36
C SER A 28 -5.97 -0.49 5.44
N TYR A 29 -4.83 0.02 5.95
CA TYR A 29 -4.12 -0.62 7.06
C TYR A 29 -4.99 -0.72 8.31
N TYR A 30 -5.78 0.32 8.58
CA TYR A 30 -6.68 0.33 9.73
C TYR A 30 -7.60 -0.89 9.74
N ARG A 31 -8.18 -1.24 8.60
CA ARG A 31 -9.07 -2.40 8.45
C ARG A 31 -8.39 -3.73 8.78
N VAL A 32 -7.16 -3.92 8.29
CA VAL A 32 -6.38 -5.15 8.54
C VAL A 32 -5.94 -5.22 10.00
N LEU A 33 -5.44 -4.11 10.55
CA LEU A 33 -4.87 -4.06 11.90
C LEU A 33 -5.93 -4.02 13.01
N THR A 34 -7.18 -3.69 12.72
CA THR A 34 -8.28 -3.71 13.71
C THR A 34 -9.17 -4.94 13.61
N TYR A 35 -8.92 -5.79 12.62
CA TYR A 35 -9.72 -7.01 12.48
C TYR A 35 -9.58 -7.89 13.72
N ASP A 36 -10.70 -8.07 14.42
CA ASP A 36 -10.77 -8.80 15.70
C ASP A 36 -9.68 -8.39 16.71
N LEU A 37 -9.55 -7.09 16.96
CA LEU A 37 -8.58 -6.54 17.93
C LEU A 37 -8.81 -7.11 19.36
N GLY A 38 -9.98 -7.69 19.62
CA GLY A 38 -10.29 -8.40 20.85
C GLY A 38 -9.33 -9.55 21.14
N ARG A 39 -8.84 -10.26 20.13
CA ARG A 39 -7.85 -11.34 20.28
C ARG A 39 -6.53 -10.82 20.87
N LEU A 40 -6.05 -9.70 20.39
CA LEU A 40 -4.81 -9.10 20.94
C LEU A 40 -5.02 -8.60 22.36
N ARG A 41 -6.19 -8.02 22.66
CA ARG A 41 -6.55 -7.60 24.02
C ARG A 41 -6.64 -8.74 25.02
N ALA A 42 -6.98 -9.95 24.56
CA ALA A 42 -6.97 -11.13 25.40
C ALA A 42 -5.55 -11.66 25.71
N ARG A 43 -4.59 -11.35 24.85
CA ARG A 43 -3.17 -11.73 25.01
C ARG A 43 -2.36 -10.69 25.78
N LEU A 44 -2.64 -9.41 25.55
CA LEU A 44 -1.95 -8.27 26.17
C LEU A 44 -2.91 -7.49 27.06
N GLU A 45 -2.50 -7.17 28.28
CA GLU A 45 -3.24 -6.26 29.14
C GLU A 45 -3.40 -4.87 28.49
N ARG A 46 -4.47 -4.14 28.85
CA ARG A 46 -4.76 -2.82 28.29
C ARG A 46 -3.63 -1.80 28.47
N ALA A 47 -2.90 -1.91 29.58
CA ALA A 47 -1.78 -1.03 29.91
C ALA A 47 -0.45 -1.51 29.34
N HIS A 48 -0.42 -2.65 28.62
CA HIS A 48 0.82 -3.16 28.05
C HIS A 48 1.41 -2.17 27.05
N PRO A 49 2.71 -1.81 27.14
CA PRO A 49 3.32 -0.79 26.31
C PRO A 49 3.15 -1.02 24.80
N HIS A 50 3.27 -2.26 24.33
CA HIS A 50 3.10 -2.59 22.92
C HIS A 50 1.65 -2.45 22.46
N PHE A 51 0.67 -2.74 23.33
CA PHE A 51 -0.75 -2.53 23.00
C PHE A 51 -1.04 -1.02 22.92
N VAL A 52 -0.53 -0.23 23.86
CA VAL A 52 -0.68 1.24 23.84
C VAL A 52 -0.01 1.84 22.59
N LYS A 53 1.21 1.36 22.23
CA LYS A 53 1.90 1.79 20.99
C LYS A 53 1.07 1.47 19.75
N LEU A 54 0.47 0.27 19.68
CA LEU A 54 -0.43 -0.11 18.56
C LEU A 54 -1.65 0.81 18.50
N LEU A 55 -2.30 1.10 19.63
CA LEU A 55 -3.44 2.03 19.65
C LEU A 55 -3.04 3.43 19.17
N GLY A 56 -1.83 3.89 19.49
CA GLY A 56 -1.27 5.14 18.95
C GLY A 56 -1.13 5.11 17.43
N VAL A 57 -0.59 4.03 16.88
CA VAL A 57 -0.50 3.83 15.42
C VAL A 57 -1.89 3.82 14.79
N LEU A 58 -2.85 3.10 15.36
CA LEU A 58 -4.23 3.05 14.86
C LEU A 58 -4.92 4.41 14.91
N TYR A 59 -4.67 5.19 15.96
CA TYR A 59 -5.17 6.56 16.07
C TYR A 59 -4.62 7.44 14.95
N LEU A 60 -3.32 7.42 14.73
CA LEU A 60 -2.67 8.19 13.68
C LEU A 60 -3.18 7.78 12.29
N LEU A 61 -3.33 6.47 12.02
CA LEU A 61 -3.90 5.95 10.77
C LEU A 61 -5.29 6.51 10.47
N LYS A 62 -6.12 6.66 11.50
CA LYS A 62 -7.49 7.18 11.37
C LYS A 62 -7.54 8.65 10.96
N TYR A 63 -6.51 9.43 11.32
CA TYR A 63 -6.47 10.87 11.13
C TYR A 63 -5.47 11.32 10.04
N ILE A 64 -4.92 10.39 9.26
CA ILE A 64 -4.14 10.78 8.07
C ILE A 64 -5.06 11.53 7.10
N PRO A 65 -4.72 12.76 6.69
CA PRO A 65 -5.51 13.51 5.73
C PRO A 65 -5.65 12.75 4.42
N SER A 66 -6.88 12.46 4.00
CA SER A 66 -7.16 11.88 2.70
C SER A 66 -7.22 13.02 1.69
N GLY A 67 -6.33 13.00 0.69
CA GLY A 67 -6.44 13.90 -0.46
C GLY A 67 -5.35 14.95 -0.62
N GLU A 68 -4.56 15.28 0.38
CA GLU A 68 -3.41 16.15 0.19
C GLU A 68 -2.18 15.37 -0.29
N GLN A 69 -1.76 15.65 -1.51
CA GLN A 69 -0.46 15.20 -2.04
C GLN A 69 0.58 16.24 -1.61
N GLY A 70 1.25 16.01 -0.48
CA GLY A 70 2.30 16.89 0.02
C GLY A 70 3.41 16.11 0.70
N HIS A 71 4.56 16.73 0.86
CA HIS A 71 5.71 16.15 1.59
C HIS A 71 5.32 15.73 3.00
N GLU A 72 4.50 16.51 3.69
CA GLU A 72 4.03 16.23 5.04
C GLU A 72 3.27 14.89 5.14
N ARG A 73 2.36 14.62 4.21
CA ARG A 73 1.65 13.33 4.16
C ARG A 73 2.61 12.17 3.92
N TYR A 74 3.58 12.33 3.03
CA TYR A 74 4.59 11.31 2.76
C TYR A 74 5.41 10.99 4.01
N ASP A 75 5.84 12.01 4.74
CA ASP A 75 6.61 11.87 5.97
C ASP A 75 5.78 11.19 7.07
N GLN A 76 4.51 11.56 7.22
CA GLN A 76 3.59 10.92 8.16
C GLN A 76 3.40 9.43 7.84
N ILE A 77 3.19 9.07 6.56
CA ILE A 77 3.05 7.68 6.13
C ILE A 77 4.34 6.89 6.39
N SER A 78 5.49 7.47 6.09
CA SER A 78 6.80 6.85 6.31
C SER A 78 7.05 6.60 7.79
N PHE A 79 6.75 7.58 8.63
CA PHE A 79 6.84 7.47 10.08
C PHE A 79 5.92 6.37 10.65
N LEU A 80 4.66 6.32 10.19
CA LEU A 80 3.72 5.28 10.61
C LEU A 80 4.17 3.88 10.23
N LYS A 81 4.68 3.71 9.01
CA LYS A 81 5.22 2.42 8.57
C LYS A 81 6.42 2.00 9.40
N GLN A 82 7.31 2.93 9.72
CA GLN A 82 8.45 2.68 10.59
C GLN A 82 8.00 2.26 11.99
N MET A 83 7.09 3.03 12.64
CA MET A 83 6.57 2.69 13.97
C MET A 83 5.92 1.31 14.00
N LEU A 84 5.15 0.97 12.96
CA LEU A 84 4.50 -0.34 12.87
C LEU A 84 5.52 -1.45 12.68
N TRP A 85 6.57 -1.21 11.87
CA TRP A 85 7.65 -2.17 11.66
C TRP A 85 8.48 -2.42 12.91
N GLU A 86 8.80 -1.36 13.66
CA GLU A 86 9.45 -1.48 14.98
C GLU A 86 8.59 -2.31 15.93
N LEU A 87 7.30 -1.99 16.05
CA LEU A 87 6.37 -2.72 16.90
C LEU A 87 6.24 -4.20 16.53
N TRP A 88 6.23 -4.50 15.23
CA TRP A 88 6.25 -5.87 14.70
C TRP A 88 7.51 -6.64 15.14
N ASN A 89 8.67 -5.99 15.13
CA ASN A 89 9.92 -6.64 15.53
C ASN A 89 10.04 -6.78 17.04
N ASP A 90 9.53 -5.81 17.80
CA ASP A 90 9.67 -5.76 19.26
C ASP A 90 8.66 -6.63 20.00
N SER A 91 7.48 -6.88 19.42
CA SER A 91 6.39 -7.63 20.08
C SER A 91 6.00 -8.88 19.30
N PRO A 92 6.35 -10.07 19.79
CA PRO A 92 5.87 -11.33 19.24
C PRO A 92 4.33 -11.42 19.18
N GLU A 93 3.65 -10.90 20.20
CA GLU A 93 2.19 -10.96 20.28
C GLU A 93 1.52 -10.09 19.20
N VAL A 94 2.05 -8.89 18.96
CA VAL A 94 1.56 -8.02 17.87
C VAL A 94 1.88 -8.63 16.51
N ARG A 95 3.07 -9.19 16.34
CA ARG A 95 3.46 -9.89 15.11
C ARG A 95 2.49 -11.02 14.80
N GLU A 96 2.28 -11.94 15.73
CA GLU A 96 1.40 -13.07 15.58
C GLU A 96 -0.04 -12.63 15.27
N PHE A 97 -0.54 -11.59 15.96
CA PHE A 97 -1.85 -11.01 15.71
C PHE A 97 -1.99 -10.48 14.27
N VAL A 98 -1.00 -9.74 13.77
CA VAL A 98 -1.02 -9.18 12.41
C VAL A 98 -0.90 -10.31 11.37
N GLU A 99 -0.05 -11.32 11.60
CA GLU A 99 0.08 -12.50 10.73
C GLU A 99 -1.22 -13.30 10.65
N GLU A 100 -1.91 -13.48 11.78
CA GLU A 100 -3.22 -14.12 11.82
C GLU A 100 -4.25 -13.34 11.00
N ASN A 101 -4.30 -12.01 11.15
CA ASN A 101 -5.19 -11.18 10.36
C ASN A 101 -4.88 -11.30 8.85
N ILE A 102 -3.61 -11.22 8.47
CA ILE A 102 -3.18 -11.40 7.08
C ILE A 102 -3.61 -12.78 6.56
N ARG A 103 -3.49 -13.85 7.37
CA ARG A 103 -3.92 -15.19 6.99
C ARG A 103 -5.43 -15.26 6.76
N ILE A 104 -6.21 -14.61 7.62
CA ILE A 104 -7.68 -14.55 7.49
C ILE A 104 -8.07 -13.77 6.21
N PHE A 105 -7.44 -12.63 5.95
CA PHE A 105 -7.68 -11.87 4.71
C PHE A 105 -7.31 -12.65 3.45
N ASN A 106 -6.26 -13.45 3.49
CA ASN A 106 -5.81 -14.27 2.36
C ASN A 106 -6.75 -15.45 2.04
N GLY A 107 -7.67 -15.77 2.93
CA GLY A 107 -8.61 -16.87 2.72
C GLY A 107 -7.95 -18.24 2.60
N GLU A 108 -8.76 -19.22 2.26
CA GLU A 108 -8.37 -20.63 2.12
C GLU A 108 -8.75 -21.14 0.73
N VAL A 109 -7.79 -21.75 0.03
CA VAL A 109 -8.03 -22.34 -1.28
C VAL A 109 -9.08 -23.46 -1.17
N GLY A 110 -10.08 -23.40 -2.02
CA GLY A 110 -11.23 -24.32 -1.99
C GLY A 110 -12.46 -23.79 -1.25
N LYS A 111 -12.33 -22.62 -0.57
CA LYS A 111 -13.44 -21.94 0.11
C LYS A 111 -13.60 -20.52 -0.45
N PRO A 112 -14.38 -20.32 -1.53
CA PRO A 112 -14.51 -19.02 -2.22
C PRO A 112 -14.88 -17.87 -1.30
N GLU A 113 -15.81 -18.08 -0.37
CA GLU A 113 -16.30 -17.09 0.61
C GLU A 113 -15.21 -16.59 1.57
N SER A 114 -14.14 -17.35 1.76
CA SER A 114 -13.03 -16.94 2.61
C SER A 114 -12.17 -15.82 2.03
N PHE A 115 -12.32 -15.51 0.73
CA PHE A 115 -11.62 -14.45 0.03
C PHE A 115 -12.36 -13.10 0.06
N ASP A 116 -13.58 -13.03 0.59
CA ASP A 116 -14.42 -11.81 0.59
C ASP A 116 -13.73 -10.62 1.28
N LEU A 117 -12.94 -10.89 2.33
CA LEU A 117 -12.17 -9.84 3.01
C LEU A 117 -11.08 -9.25 2.15
N LEU A 118 -10.35 -10.09 1.40
CA LEU A 118 -9.31 -9.63 0.47
C LEU A 118 -9.92 -8.90 -0.72
N ASP A 119 -10.99 -9.44 -1.28
CA ASP A 119 -11.72 -8.84 -2.40
C ASP A 119 -12.21 -7.44 -2.03
N SER A 120 -12.92 -7.34 -0.92
CA SER A 120 -13.38 -6.06 -0.39
C SER A 120 -12.24 -5.08 -0.03
N LEU A 121 -11.06 -5.57 0.38
CA LEU A 121 -9.87 -4.75 0.60
C LEU A 121 -9.30 -4.23 -0.73
N LEU A 122 -9.34 -5.04 -1.80
CA LEU A 122 -8.88 -4.66 -3.13
C LEU A 122 -9.77 -3.62 -3.78
N ASP A 123 -11.06 -3.66 -3.56
CA ASP A 123 -12.03 -2.67 -4.07
C ASP A 123 -11.80 -1.26 -3.53
N GLU A 124 -11.17 -1.13 -2.37
CA GLU A 124 -10.84 0.16 -1.76
C GLU A 124 -9.57 0.82 -2.35
N GLN A 125 -8.82 0.12 -3.20
CA GLN A 125 -7.51 0.61 -3.66
C GLN A 125 -7.64 1.64 -4.78
N PHE A 126 -6.54 2.42 -5.01
CA PHE A 126 -6.43 3.33 -6.15
C PHE A 126 -6.18 2.62 -7.47
N PHE A 127 -5.96 1.31 -7.44
CA PHE A 127 -5.75 0.47 -8.60
C PHE A 127 -6.77 -0.68 -8.61
N ARG A 128 -7.08 -1.18 -9.79
CA ARG A 128 -7.89 -2.37 -9.98
C ARG A 128 -7.01 -3.45 -10.60
N LEU A 129 -6.87 -4.59 -9.93
CA LEU A 129 -6.23 -5.77 -10.51
C LEU A 129 -7.22 -6.44 -11.47
N SER A 130 -6.87 -6.52 -12.73
CA SER A 130 -7.74 -7.03 -13.80
C SER A 130 -6.99 -8.04 -14.64
N TYR A 131 -7.75 -8.92 -15.29
CA TYR A 131 -7.19 -9.80 -16.30
C TYR A 131 -6.58 -8.97 -17.45
N TRP A 132 -5.41 -9.34 -17.93
CA TRP A 132 -4.60 -8.54 -18.87
C TRP A 132 -5.36 -8.12 -20.16
N LYS A 133 -6.34 -8.92 -20.62
CA LYS A 133 -7.14 -8.60 -21.81
C LYS A 133 -8.01 -7.36 -21.61
N VAL A 134 -8.47 -7.09 -20.38
CA VAL A 134 -9.26 -5.90 -20.05
C VAL A 134 -8.44 -4.62 -20.28
N GLY A 135 -7.12 -4.72 -20.20
CA GLY A 135 -6.19 -3.63 -20.47
C GLY A 135 -6.29 -3.05 -21.90
N ASN A 136 -6.97 -3.68 -22.84
CA ASN A 136 -7.19 -3.11 -24.17
C ASN A 136 -8.43 -2.18 -24.23
N GLU A 137 -9.36 -2.32 -23.29
CA GLU A 137 -10.67 -1.65 -23.32
C GLU A 137 -10.83 -0.63 -22.18
N GLU A 138 -10.23 -0.87 -21.01
CA GLU A 138 -10.54 -0.12 -19.79
C GLU A 138 -9.33 0.55 -19.12
N LEU A 139 -8.24 0.82 -19.86
CA LEU A 139 -7.09 1.52 -19.27
C LEU A 139 -7.42 2.99 -19.03
N ASN A 140 -7.05 3.48 -17.82
CA ASN A 140 -7.16 4.87 -17.45
C ASN A 140 -5.82 5.63 -17.53
N TYR A 141 -4.80 5.02 -18.13
CA TYR A 141 -3.49 5.64 -18.37
C TYR A 141 -3.07 5.48 -19.82
N ARG A 142 -2.24 6.40 -20.33
CA ARG A 142 -1.69 6.34 -21.67
C ARG A 142 -0.53 5.34 -21.70
N ARG A 143 -0.64 4.28 -22.49
CA ARG A 143 0.45 3.33 -22.70
C ARG A 143 1.44 3.84 -23.74
N PHE A 144 2.68 3.38 -23.64
CA PHE A 144 3.65 3.48 -24.72
C PHE A 144 3.34 2.36 -25.74
N PHE A 145 2.72 2.70 -26.85
CA PHE A 145 2.14 1.75 -27.82
C PHE A 145 1.17 0.77 -27.13
N THR A 146 1.37 -0.53 -27.32
CA THR A 146 0.58 -1.61 -26.69
C THR A 146 1.28 -2.29 -25.52
N ILE A 147 2.37 -1.70 -25.00
CA ILE A 147 3.16 -2.29 -23.93
C ILE A 147 2.54 -1.94 -22.58
N ASN A 148 1.99 -2.94 -21.89
CA ASN A 148 1.29 -2.74 -20.62
C ASN A 148 2.20 -2.34 -19.45
N SER A 149 3.49 -2.64 -19.52
CA SER A 149 4.49 -2.28 -18.49
C SER A 149 5.10 -0.88 -18.66
N LEU A 150 4.77 -0.18 -19.74
CA LEU A 150 5.25 1.17 -20.01
C LEU A 150 4.09 2.15 -20.10
N ILE A 151 4.23 3.27 -19.40
CA ILE A 151 3.29 4.39 -19.49
C ILE A 151 3.90 5.52 -20.33
N SER A 152 3.05 6.27 -21.04
CA SER A 152 3.43 7.53 -21.67
C SER A 152 3.15 8.69 -20.73
N LEU A 153 4.10 9.59 -20.63
CA LEU A 153 3.91 10.84 -19.91
C LEU A 153 3.15 11.84 -20.79
N ARG A 154 2.29 12.63 -20.18
CA ARG A 154 1.54 13.70 -20.84
C ARG A 154 2.42 14.94 -20.98
N ILE A 155 3.46 14.87 -21.80
CA ILE A 155 4.45 15.96 -21.97
C ILE A 155 3.89 17.21 -22.66
N GLU A 156 2.70 17.15 -23.25
CA GLU A 156 1.95 18.32 -23.73
C GLU A 156 1.43 19.21 -22.59
N ASP A 157 1.40 18.73 -21.35
CA ASP A 157 1.19 19.53 -20.15
C ASP A 157 2.50 20.20 -19.74
N ALA A 158 2.53 21.54 -19.69
CA ALA A 158 3.73 22.30 -19.39
C ALA A 158 4.39 21.90 -18.06
N LYS A 159 3.60 21.61 -17.02
CA LYS A 159 4.14 21.19 -15.71
C LYS A 159 4.83 19.83 -15.79
N VAL A 160 4.26 18.91 -16.58
CA VAL A 160 4.86 17.59 -16.79
C VAL A 160 6.13 17.73 -17.62
N PHE A 161 6.11 18.54 -18.67
CA PHE A 161 7.28 18.84 -19.50
C PHE A 161 8.42 19.41 -18.65
N ASP A 162 8.15 20.49 -17.91
CA ASP A 162 9.14 21.15 -17.06
C ASP A 162 9.75 20.18 -16.05
N SER A 163 8.92 19.41 -15.34
CA SER A 163 9.37 18.43 -14.34
C SER A 163 10.23 17.30 -14.92
N THR A 164 9.93 16.87 -16.14
CA THR A 164 10.64 15.72 -16.77
C THR A 164 11.89 16.17 -17.55
N HIS A 165 11.96 17.43 -17.96
CA HIS A 165 13.06 17.97 -18.77
C HIS A 165 13.97 18.96 -18.02
N GLU A 166 13.67 19.28 -16.77
CA GLU A 166 14.43 20.25 -15.97
C GLU A 166 15.95 20.03 -16.02
N LEU A 167 16.39 18.80 -15.78
CA LEU A 167 17.82 18.47 -15.83
C LEU A 167 18.42 18.67 -17.22
N ILE A 168 17.73 18.22 -18.26
CA ILE A 168 18.21 18.31 -19.64
C ILE A 168 18.33 19.77 -20.05
N LEU A 169 17.29 20.57 -19.81
CA LEU A 169 17.27 22.00 -20.14
C LEU A 169 18.35 22.78 -19.38
N LYS A 170 18.60 22.41 -18.12
CA LYS A 170 19.70 22.97 -17.33
C LYS A 170 21.06 22.64 -17.96
N LEU A 171 21.30 21.39 -18.36
CA LEU A 171 22.56 20.97 -18.97
C LEU A 171 22.81 21.68 -20.33
N VAL A 172 21.76 21.85 -21.13
CA VAL A 172 21.83 22.64 -22.38
C VAL A 172 22.16 24.10 -22.06
N ALA A 173 21.47 24.73 -21.11
CA ALA A 173 21.73 26.11 -20.72
C ALA A 173 23.16 26.34 -20.18
N GLU A 174 23.72 25.33 -19.52
CA GLU A 174 25.11 25.34 -19.02
C GLU A 174 26.15 24.92 -20.10
N GLN A 175 25.71 24.71 -21.36
CA GLN A 175 26.55 24.24 -22.49
C GLN A 175 27.33 22.94 -22.19
N LYS A 176 26.78 22.08 -21.38
CA LYS A 176 27.35 20.76 -21.04
C LYS A 176 26.95 19.67 -22.02
N ILE A 177 25.84 19.88 -22.71
CA ILE A 177 25.30 19.04 -23.80
C ILE A 177 24.74 19.95 -24.89
N ASP A 178 24.73 19.47 -26.14
CA ASP A 178 24.16 20.14 -27.32
C ASP A 178 22.72 19.68 -27.57
#